data_37b5cee684527107a2efc4b5ac448452
#
_entry.id   37b5cee684527107a2efc4b5ac448452
#
_cell.length_a   1.000
_cell.length_b   1.000
_cell.length_c   1.000
_cell.angle_alpha   90.00
_cell.angle_beta   90.00
_cell.angle_gamma   90.00
#
_symmetry.space_group_name_H-M   'P 1'
#
loop_
_entity.id
_entity.type
_entity.pdbx_description
1 polymer ?
#
loop_
_entity_poly.entity_id
_entity_poly.type
_entity_poly.pdbx_seq_one_letter_code
_entity_poly.pdbx_strand_id
1 'polypeptide(L)'
;YSSAASDVYKRQVYTGAIDAYFDYALGNLEYRSVRFENEILDIPNFQGNAAVNYTDRETPWTRIIEHKWFEFGKDENGNDLPKTIISKEYSSEWKPGDEPYYPVNDKKNGELYQKYKALAEKEENIIFGGRLGEYKYYDMDKVIEAALNLCREELTRG
;
A
#
# COMPACT_ATOMS: atom_id res chain seq x y z
N TYR A 1 -17.40 1.65 -22.68
CA TYR A 1 -18.73 1.25 -22.16
C TYR A 1 -18.82 -0.28 -22.22
N SER A 2 -18.70 -0.98 -21.10
CA SER A 2 -19.03 -2.40 -21.06
C SER A 2 -20.56 -2.55 -20.99
N SER A 3 -21.12 -3.41 -21.84
CA SER A 3 -22.55 -3.69 -21.80
C SER A 3 -22.88 -4.45 -20.49
N ALA A 4 -24.06 -4.21 -19.91
CA ALA A 4 -24.51 -4.90 -18.69
C ALA A 4 -24.40 -6.44 -18.76
N ALA A 5 -24.47 -7.03 -19.95
CA ALA A 5 -24.30 -8.47 -20.17
C ALA A 5 -22.83 -8.95 -19.97
N SER A 6 -21.84 -8.07 -20.14
CA SER A 6 -20.43 -8.43 -19.92
C SER A 6 -20.01 -8.33 -18.45
N ASP A 7 -20.78 -7.65 -17.62
CA ASP A 7 -20.46 -7.46 -16.20
C ASP A 7 -20.89 -8.67 -15.34
N VAL A 8 -21.80 -9.49 -15.82
CA VAL A 8 -22.30 -10.69 -15.12
C VAL A 8 -21.21 -11.75 -14.92
N TYR A 9 -20.16 -11.74 -15.75
CA TYR A 9 -19.07 -12.73 -15.70
C TYR A 9 -17.74 -12.17 -15.22
N LYS A 10 -17.70 -10.88 -14.84
CA LYS A 10 -16.45 -10.27 -14.34
C LYS A 10 -16.37 -10.38 -12.84
N ARG A 11 -15.26 -10.90 -12.37
CA ARG A 11 -14.87 -10.79 -10.96
C ARG A 11 -13.93 -9.59 -10.78
N GLN A 12 -14.17 -8.81 -9.76
CA GLN A 12 -13.34 -7.66 -9.42
C GLN A 12 -12.42 -8.03 -8.28
N VAL A 13 -11.12 -7.75 -8.43
CA VAL A 13 -10.15 -7.82 -7.33
C VAL A 13 -10.11 -6.45 -6.65
N TYR A 14 -10.51 -6.40 -5.39
CA TYR A 14 -10.48 -5.21 -4.56
C TYR A 14 -9.30 -5.29 -3.60
N THR A 15 -8.39 -4.32 -3.67
CA THR A 15 -7.17 -4.26 -2.85
C THR A 15 -7.16 -3.09 -1.88
N GLY A 16 -8.22 -2.30 -1.84
CA GLY A 16 -8.40 -1.21 -0.89
C GLY A 16 -8.74 -1.72 0.51
N ALA A 17 -8.94 -0.79 1.44
CA ALA A 17 -9.32 -1.10 2.81
C ALA A 17 -10.69 -1.78 2.86
N ILE A 18 -10.76 -2.96 3.50
CA ILE A 18 -11.98 -3.77 3.51
C ILE A 18 -13.15 -3.07 4.22
N ASP A 19 -12.89 -2.34 5.30
CA ASP A 19 -13.90 -1.57 6.02
C ASP A 19 -14.45 -0.41 5.18
N ALA A 20 -13.62 0.23 4.36
CA ALA A 20 -14.05 1.27 3.43
C ALA A 20 -14.96 0.71 2.31
N TYR A 21 -14.73 -0.52 1.85
CA TYR A 21 -15.63 -1.18 0.89
C TYR A 21 -17.07 -1.30 1.44
N PHE A 22 -17.21 -1.55 2.72
CA PHE A 22 -18.50 -1.66 3.40
C PHE A 22 -18.96 -0.37 4.08
N ASP A 23 -18.47 0.80 3.63
CA ASP A 23 -18.83 2.12 4.17
C ASP A 23 -18.70 2.18 5.71
N TYR A 24 -17.70 1.47 6.26
CA TYR A 24 -17.42 1.41 7.70
C TYR A 24 -18.60 0.93 8.57
N ALA A 25 -19.51 0.12 8.01
CA ALA A 25 -20.77 -0.29 8.63
C ALA A 25 -20.60 -1.00 10.01
N LEU A 26 -19.45 -1.61 10.26
CA LEU A 26 -19.14 -2.28 11.56
C LEU A 26 -18.16 -1.48 12.41
N GLY A 27 -17.80 -0.27 11.99
CA GLY A 27 -16.77 0.58 12.60
C GLY A 27 -15.45 0.54 11.84
N ASN A 28 -14.56 1.48 12.15
CA ASN A 28 -13.29 1.64 11.46
C ASN A 28 -12.25 0.64 11.98
N LEU A 29 -11.55 0.00 11.06
CA LEU A 29 -10.28 -0.66 11.34
C LEU A 29 -9.19 0.41 11.53
N GLU A 30 -8.20 0.11 12.32
CA GLU A 30 -7.09 1.02 12.58
C GLU A 30 -5.91 0.70 11.67
N TYR A 31 -5.29 1.76 11.17
CA TYR A 31 -4.14 1.65 10.28
C TYR A 31 -2.99 2.52 10.80
N ARG A 32 -1.82 2.30 10.25
CA ARG A 32 -0.72 3.25 10.31
C ARG A 32 -0.62 3.98 8.99
N SER A 33 -0.25 5.25 9.08
CA SER A 33 -0.03 6.10 7.93
C SER A 33 1.40 6.64 7.92
N VAL A 34 1.80 7.21 6.81
CA VAL A 34 3.05 7.95 6.66
C VAL A 34 2.79 9.31 6.03
N ARG A 35 3.59 10.27 6.41
CA ARG A 35 3.59 11.62 5.85
C ARG A 35 4.93 11.89 5.20
N PHE A 36 4.91 12.50 4.03
CA PHE A 36 6.12 12.87 3.29
C PHE A 36 6.31 14.38 3.25
N GLU A 37 7.55 14.80 3.42
CA GLU A 37 8.01 16.16 3.13
C GLU A 37 9.01 16.10 1.99
N ASN A 38 8.67 16.76 0.87
CA ASN A 38 9.48 16.75 -0.34
C ASN A 38 10.32 18.02 -0.42
N GLU A 39 11.58 17.88 -0.81
CA GLU A 39 12.52 18.98 -0.96
C GLU A 39 13.33 18.82 -2.25
N ILE A 40 13.43 19.89 -3.02
CA ILE A 40 14.29 19.96 -4.21
C ILE A 40 15.62 20.58 -3.80
N LEU A 41 16.70 19.86 -3.98
CA LEU A 41 18.06 20.29 -3.65
C LEU A 41 18.85 20.61 -4.92
N ASP A 42 19.53 21.75 -4.93
CA ASP A 42 20.40 22.20 -6.01
C ASP A 42 21.82 21.62 -5.85
N ILE A 43 21.85 20.32 -5.65
CA ILE A 43 23.09 19.51 -5.54
C ILE A 43 22.91 18.20 -6.33
N PRO A 44 23.99 17.65 -6.90
CA PRO A 44 23.91 16.46 -7.75
C PRO A 44 23.68 15.16 -6.96
N ASN A 45 23.93 15.14 -5.66
CA ASN A 45 23.82 13.96 -4.81
C ASN A 45 23.63 14.36 -3.36
N PHE A 46 22.65 13.75 -2.69
CA PHE A 46 22.41 13.95 -1.26
C PHE A 46 22.94 12.77 -0.44
N GLN A 47 22.53 11.55 -0.72
CA GLN A 47 22.88 10.35 0.04
C GLN A 47 23.49 9.21 -0.79
N GLY A 48 23.46 9.31 -2.14
CA GLY A 48 24.06 8.33 -3.03
C GLY A 48 23.32 7.00 -3.12
N ASN A 49 22.12 6.93 -2.58
CA ASN A 49 21.27 5.74 -2.57
C ASN A 49 19.79 6.14 -2.63
N ALA A 50 18.97 5.28 -3.24
CA ALA A 50 17.53 5.54 -3.39
C ALA A 50 16.80 5.65 -2.05
N ALA A 51 17.16 4.86 -1.05
CA ALA A 51 16.50 4.89 0.26
C ALA A 51 17.50 4.63 1.40
N VAL A 52 17.44 5.45 2.43
CA VAL A 52 18.19 5.29 3.68
C VAL A 52 17.22 5.34 4.85
N ASN A 53 17.24 4.29 5.68
CA ASN A 53 16.43 4.20 6.91
C ASN A 53 17.21 4.79 8.09
N TYR A 54 16.51 5.52 8.94
CA TYR A 54 17.02 6.11 10.18
C TYR A 54 16.45 5.37 11.37
N THR A 55 17.30 4.92 12.26
CA THR A 55 16.92 4.11 13.44
C THR A 55 17.28 4.79 14.76
N ASP A 56 17.91 5.94 14.71
CA ASP A 56 18.24 6.72 15.89
C ASP A 56 16.99 7.43 16.46
N ARG A 57 17.08 7.86 17.70
CA ARG A 57 15.95 8.39 18.45
C ARG A 57 15.75 9.90 18.25
N GLU A 58 16.79 10.57 17.82
CA GLU A 58 16.84 12.03 17.63
C GLU A 58 16.26 12.43 16.28
N THR A 59 16.33 11.54 15.29
CA THR A 59 15.82 11.80 13.93
C THR A 59 14.32 11.61 13.87
N PRO A 60 13.55 12.65 13.51
CA PRO A 60 12.08 12.57 13.50
C PRO A 60 11.48 11.82 12.30
N TRP A 61 12.24 11.63 11.21
CA TRP A 61 11.85 10.84 10.05
C TRP A 61 12.38 9.41 10.14
N THR A 62 11.66 8.47 9.55
CA THR A 62 12.02 7.04 9.53
C THR A 62 12.88 6.69 8.32
N ARG A 63 12.76 7.49 7.25
CA ARG A 63 13.46 7.25 5.98
C ARG A 63 13.65 8.55 5.22
N ILE A 64 14.74 8.61 4.43
CA ILE A 64 14.87 9.56 3.33
C ILE A 64 14.94 8.78 2.03
N ILE A 65 14.13 9.21 1.06
CA ILE A 65 14.12 8.70 -0.30
C ILE A 65 14.77 9.76 -1.18
N GLU A 66 15.83 9.41 -1.91
CA GLU A 66 16.43 10.24 -2.97
C GLU A 66 16.01 9.67 -4.33
N HIS A 67 15.00 10.28 -4.94
CA HIS A 67 14.23 9.70 -6.05
C HIS A 67 15.07 9.36 -7.29
N LYS A 68 16.06 10.20 -7.64
CA LYS A 68 16.87 9.97 -8.83
C LYS A 68 17.60 8.64 -8.86
N TRP A 69 17.92 8.06 -7.70
CA TRP A 69 18.67 6.82 -7.62
C TRP A 69 17.86 5.56 -7.94
N PHE A 70 16.55 5.65 -8.06
CA PHE A 70 15.75 4.57 -8.65
C PHE A 70 16.02 4.38 -10.15
N GLU A 71 16.50 5.44 -10.83
CA GLU A 71 16.89 5.45 -12.25
C GLU A 71 18.38 5.78 -12.43
N PHE A 72 19.22 5.37 -11.46
CA PHE A 72 20.68 5.53 -11.49
C PHE A 72 21.18 6.97 -11.63
N GLY A 73 20.37 7.96 -11.28
CA GLY A 73 20.73 9.38 -11.29
C GLY A 73 20.94 9.99 -12.68
N LYS A 74 20.44 9.35 -13.74
CA LYS A 74 20.60 9.74 -15.13
C LYS A 74 19.29 10.30 -15.72
N ASP A 75 19.42 11.17 -16.71
CA ASP A 75 18.35 11.56 -17.60
C ASP A 75 18.16 10.53 -18.74
N GLU A 76 17.17 10.74 -19.60
CA GLU A 76 16.88 9.90 -20.77
C GLU A 76 18.04 9.82 -21.79
N ASN A 77 18.99 10.77 -21.75
CA ASN A 77 20.17 10.82 -22.60
C ASN A 77 21.43 10.22 -21.92
N GLY A 78 21.28 9.73 -20.68
CA GLY A 78 22.37 9.16 -19.91
C GLY A 78 23.26 10.17 -19.19
N ASN A 79 22.90 11.48 -19.17
CA ASN A 79 23.64 12.49 -18.44
C ASN A 79 23.29 12.49 -16.95
N ASP A 80 24.23 12.90 -16.11
CA ASP A 80 23.98 13.05 -14.68
C ASP A 80 22.99 14.19 -14.40
N LEU A 81 21.99 13.93 -13.58
CA LEU A 81 21.04 14.95 -13.13
C LEU A 81 21.73 15.91 -12.15
N PRO A 82 21.76 17.24 -12.44
CA PRO A 82 22.49 18.21 -11.61
C PRO A 82 21.81 18.54 -10.28
N LYS A 83 20.51 18.18 -10.15
CA LYS A 83 19.69 18.40 -8.97
C LYS A 83 19.13 17.08 -8.46
N THR A 84 18.71 17.07 -7.22
CA THR A 84 18.04 15.91 -6.65
C THR A 84 16.76 16.29 -5.91
N ILE A 85 15.83 15.34 -5.78
CA ILE A 85 14.63 15.45 -4.97
C ILE A 85 14.73 14.42 -3.87
N ILE A 86 14.51 14.87 -2.65
CA ILE A 86 14.42 13.99 -1.49
C ILE A 86 13.02 14.05 -0.90
N SER A 87 12.56 12.92 -0.33
CA SER A 87 11.35 12.82 0.48
C SER A 87 11.72 12.29 1.86
N LYS A 88 11.42 13.08 2.90
CA LYS A 88 11.52 12.65 4.30
C LYS A 88 10.20 11.99 4.68
N GLU A 89 10.26 10.71 5.07
CA GLU A 89 9.10 9.93 5.51
C GLU A 89 8.96 10.00 7.02
N TYR A 90 7.77 10.36 7.50
CA TYR A 90 7.43 10.39 8.91
C TYR A 90 6.33 9.39 9.19
N SER A 91 6.49 8.59 10.23
CA SER A 91 5.40 7.78 10.76
C SER A 91 4.30 8.66 11.34
N SER A 92 3.06 8.38 11.02
CA SER A 92 1.90 9.09 11.54
C SER A 92 0.78 8.13 11.95
N GLU A 93 -0.02 8.54 12.92
CA GLU A 93 -1.26 7.84 13.23
C GLU A 93 -2.26 8.11 12.10
N TRP A 94 -2.91 7.04 11.65
CA TRP A 94 -3.96 7.15 10.64
C TRP A 94 -5.22 7.77 11.24
N LYS A 95 -5.89 8.62 10.46
CA LYS A 95 -7.21 9.17 10.76
C LYS A 95 -8.13 8.95 9.55
N PRO A 96 -9.45 8.92 9.74
CA PRO A 96 -10.39 8.87 8.62
C PRO A 96 -10.12 9.99 7.60
N GLY A 97 -9.85 9.59 6.35
CA GLY A 97 -9.44 10.48 5.26
C GLY A 97 -7.96 10.44 4.93
N ASP A 98 -7.12 9.90 5.81
CA ASP A 98 -5.71 9.63 5.50
C ASP A 98 -5.58 8.32 4.69
N GLU A 99 -4.50 8.22 3.92
CA GLU A 99 -4.19 6.99 3.20
C GLU A 99 -3.70 5.90 4.19
N PRO A 100 -4.34 4.71 4.21
CA PRO A 100 -3.90 3.61 5.05
C PRO A 100 -2.71 2.88 4.42
N TYR A 101 -1.62 2.71 5.16
CA TYR A 101 -0.44 1.97 4.69
C TYR A 101 -0.31 0.59 5.29
N TYR A 102 -0.51 0.47 6.60
CA TYR A 102 -0.31 -0.78 7.33
C TYR A 102 -1.44 -1.04 8.33
N PRO A 103 -1.99 -2.26 8.37
CA PRO A 103 -2.93 -2.67 9.41
C PRO A 103 -2.30 -2.63 10.81
N VAL A 104 -3.10 -2.28 11.82
CA VAL A 104 -2.73 -2.41 13.23
C VAL A 104 -3.12 -3.80 13.72
N ASN A 105 -2.11 -4.66 13.92
CA ASN A 105 -2.31 -6.05 14.34
C ASN A 105 -2.49 -6.16 15.86
N ASP A 106 -3.69 -5.88 16.35
CA ASP A 106 -4.09 -6.13 17.72
C ASP A 106 -5.37 -6.99 17.78
N LYS A 107 -5.76 -7.41 18.99
CA LYS A 107 -6.92 -8.27 19.19
C LYS A 107 -8.22 -7.59 18.77
N LYS A 108 -8.41 -6.30 19.09
CA LYS A 108 -9.62 -5.52 18.79
C LYS A 108 -9.84 -5.44 17.28
N ASN A 109 -8.80 -5.06 16.54
CA ASN A 109 -8.86 -4.94 15.09
C ASN A 109 -8.97 -6.31 14.41
N GLY A 110 -8.32 -7.34 14.96
CA GLY A 110 -8.46 -8.71 14.48
C GLY A 110 -9.90 -9.23 14.59
N GLU A 111 -10.58 -9.00 15.72
CA GLU A 111 -11.99 -9.37 15.91
C GLU A 111 -12.92 -8.57 14.97
N LEU A 112 -12.67 -7.30 14.76
CA LEU A 112 -13.44 -6.47 13.81
C LEU A 112 -13.21 -6.92 12.37
N TYR A 113 -11.98 -7.22 12.00
CA TYR A 113 -11.67 -7.75 10.67
C TYR A 113 -12.39 -9.07 10.38
N GLN A 114 -12.48 -10.00 11.34
CA GLN A 114 -13.23 -11.26 11.14
C GLN A 114 -14.70 -11.00 10.79
N LYS A 115 -15.31 -9.96 11.35
CA LYS A 115 -16.69 -9.58 11.01
C LYS A 115 -16.79 -9.05 9.58
N TYR A 116 -15.84 -8.20 9.14
CA TYR A 116 -15.79 -7.73 7.76
C TYR A 116 -15.50 -8.86 6.77
N LYS A 117 -14.61 -9.79 7.14
CA LYS A 117 -14.34 -10.99 6.34
C LYS A 117 -15.61 -11.82 6.11
N ALA A 118 -16.43 -12.00 7.14
CA ALA A 118 -17.71 -12.70 7.02
C ALA A 118 -18.74 -11.96 6.11
N LEU A 119 -18.63 -10.65 5.95
CA LEU A 119 -19.39 -9.90 4.95
C LEU A 119 -18.79 -10.11 3.55
N ALA A 120 -17.47 -10.05 3.43
CA ALA A 120 -16.75 -10.23 2.17
C ALA A 120 -16.98 -11.61 1.55
N GLU A 121 -17.12 -12.67 2.36
CA GLU A 121 -17.43 -14.02 1.91
C GLU A 121 -18.82 -14.17 1.25
N LYS A 122 -19.70 -13.17 1.39
CA LYS A 122 -21.02 -13.13 0.73
C LYS A 122 -21.00 -12.42 -0.62
N GLU A 123 -19.90 -11.75 -0.94
CA GLU A 123 -19.72 -11.03 -2.20
C GLU A 123 -19.29 -12.00 -3.30
N GLU A 124 -20.22 -12.42 -4.15
CA GLU A 124 -19.97 -13.45 -5.17
C GLU A 124 -19.00 -13.02 -6.27
N ASN A 125 -18.97 -11.71 -6.60
CA ASN A 125 -18.19 -11.17 -7.71
C ASN A 125 -16.98 -10.34 -7.28
N ILE A 126 -16.71 -10.27 -5.98
CA ILE A 126 -15.59 -9.50 -5.44
C ILE A 126 -14.59 -10.45 -4.78
N ILE A 127 -13.33 -10.24 -5.07
CA ILE A 127 -12.20 -10.92 -4.45
C ILE A 127 -11.43 -9.88 -3.65
N PHE A 128 -11.41 -10.01 -2.35
CA PHE A 128 -10.60 -9.15 -1.49
C PHE A 128 -9.18 -9.69 -1.44
N GLY A 129 -8.21 -8.86 -1.78
CA GLY A 129 -6.80 -9.24 -1.79
C GLY A 129 -5.88 -8.10 -1.40
N GLY A 130 -4.61 -8.41 -1.23
CA GLY A 130 -3.60 -7.45 -0.87
C GLY A 130 -3.64 -7.04 0.62
N ARG A 131 -2.71 -6.18 1.00
CA ARG A 131 -2.46 -5.81 2.39
C ARG A 131 -3.68 -5.23 3.11
N LEU A 132 -4.44 -4.37 2.44
CA LEU A 132 -5.59 -3.68 3.03
C LEU A 132 -6.88 -4.49 2.90
N GLY A 133 -7.09 -5.19 1.78
CA GLY A 133 -8.27 -6.05 1.56
C GLY A 133 -8.28 -7.27 2.47
N GLU A 134 -7.12 -7.82 2.79
CA GLU A 134 -6.97 -8.94 3.72
C GLU A 134 -6.62 -8.50 5.15
N TYR A 135 -6.51 -7.20 5.40
CA TYR A 135 -6.12 -6.60 6.67
C TYR A 135 -4.88 -7.30 7.27
N LYS A 136 -3.85 -7.49 6.46
CA LYS A 136 -2.67 -8.28 6.81
C LYS A 136 -1.39 -7.55 6.45
N TYR A 137 -0.42 -7.55 7.36
CA TYR A 137 0.90 -7.08 7.03
C TYR A 137 1.60 -8.09 6.13
N TYR A 138 1.97 -7.64 4.92
CA TYR A 138 2.71 -8.42 3.95
C TYR A 138 4.01 -7.72 3.57
N ASP A 139 5.11 -8.46 3.57
CA ASP A 139 6.30 -8.09 2.82
C ASP A 139 6.07 -8.30 1.31
N MET A 140 6.91 -7.71 0.46
CA MET A 140 6.70 -7.75 -1.00
C MET A 140 6.61 -9.17 -1.56
N ASP A 141 7.48 -10.07 -1.10
CA ASP A 141 7.47 -11.48 -1.50
C ASP A 141 6.15 -12.18 -1.11
N LYS A 142 5.65 -11.90 0.07
CA LYS A 142 4.43 -12.52 0.61
C LYS A 142 3.16 -12.00 -0.07
N VAL A 143 3.08 -10.72 -0.42
CA VAL A 143 1.91 -10.21 -1.16
C VAL A 143 1.90 -10.77 -2.59
N ILE A 144 3.07 -10.95 -3.23
CA ILE A 144 3.18 -11.57 -4.55
C ILE A 144 2.77 -13.05 -4.47
N GLU A 145 3.27 -13.80 -3.47
CA GLU A 145 2.89 -15.19 -3.25
C GLU A 145 1.37 -15.34 -3.06
N ALA A 146 0.75 -14.49 -2.23
CA ALA A 146 -0.69 -14.50 -2.00
C ALA A 146 -1.48 -14.24 -3.31
N ALA A 147 -1.05 -13.25 -4.09
CA ALA A 147 -1.69 -12.93 -5.38
C ALA A 147 -1.57 -14.08 -6.39
N LEU A 148 -0.41 -14.72 -6.47
CA LEU A 148 -0.21 -15.89 -7.37
C LEU A 148 -1.05 -17.08 -6.95
N ASN A 149 -1.18 -17.35 -5.66
CA ASN A 149 -2.02 -18.44 -5.15
C ASN A 149 -3.50 -18.18 -5.44
N LEU A 150 -3.98 -16.96 -5.16
CA LEU A 150 -5.33 -16.54 -5.49
C LEU A 150 -5.63 -16.71 -6.99
N CYS A 151 -4.71 -16.29 -7.84
CA CYS A 151 -4.83 -16.42 -9.28
C CYS A 151 -4.96 -17.89 -9.72
N ARG A 152 -4.16 -18.80 -9.14
CA ARG A 152 -4.25 -20.24 -9.42
C ARG A 152 -5.59 -20.84 -8.98
N GLU A 153 -6.06 -20.47 -7.79
CA GLU A 153 -7.37 -20.91 -7.29
C GLU A 153 -8.52 -20.47 -8.20
N GLU A 154 -8.51 -19.21 -8.62
CA GLU A 154 -9.54 -18.67 -9.51
C GLU A 154 -9.52 -19.33 -10.90
N LEU A 155 -8.37 -19.57 -11.47
CA LEU A 155 -8.22 -20.25 -12.76
C LEU A 155 -8.64 -21.74 -12.73
N THR A 156 -8.61 -22.36 -11.55
CA THR A 156 -9.05 -23.76 -11.39
C THR A 156 -10.54 -23.90 -11.10
N ARG A 157 -11.23 -22.82 -10.75
CA ARG A 157 -12.69 -22.81 -10.50
C ARG A 157 -13.55 -22.63 -11.76
N GLY A 158 -12.96 -22.22 -12.87
CA GLY A 158 -13.60 -22.04 -14.18
C GLY A 158 -13.31 -23.20 -15.10
#